data_93437c4e0f126fbaf13b08763f85528a
#
_entry.id   93437c4e0f126fbaf13b08763f85528a
#
_cell.length_a   1.000
_cell.length_b   1.000
_cell.length_c   1.000
_cell.angle_alpha   90.00
_cell.angle_beta   90.00
_cell.angle_gamma   90.00
#
_symmetry.space_group_name_H-M   'P 1'
#
loop_
_entity.id
_entity.type
_entity.pdbx_description
1 polymer ?
#
loop_
_entity_poly.entity_id
_entity_poly.type
_entity_poly.pdbx_seq_one_letter_code
_entity_poly.pdbx_strand_id
1 'polypeptide(L)'
;MDDVRLRIGGKQPIDGAAVSCPGAVDPVTGVVHGTSAVPCIHGIPLREMLSGRFGGVPVSIENDARCFAWGEQWRGVAVGKKHFTAITIGSGIGGAMIHDGNVIHGSHLCCGEVSNFPMGDPNREGGLCQWSDYTPVNLAKRYGKVLGMHLTGKQLFELADNGDETAAEYLDKFYYYTALGCILIQFAFDPEIIVIGGGGSARPGLLEELNEKTGK
;
A
#
# COMPACT_ATOMS: atom_id res chain seq x y z
N MET A 1 23.23 6.37 3.42
CA MET A 1 23.87 5.16 2.87
C MET A 1 25.16 4.80 3.59
N ASP A 2 26.04 5.75 3.78
CA ASP A 2 27.29 5.50 4.55
C ASP A 2 26.99 5.10 6.02
N ASP A 3 25.91 5.60 6.60
CA ASP A 3 25.42 5.23 7.93
C ASP A 3 24.96 3.76 8.02
N VAL A 4 24.37 3.21 6.97
CA VAL A 4 23.97 1.79 6.92
C VAL A 4 25.21 0.88 6.90
N ARG A 5 26.23 1.22 6.10
CA ARG A 5 27.51 0.51 6.08
C ARG A 5 28.21 0.53 7.44
N LEU A 6 28.17 1.66 8.12
CA LEU A 6 28.74 1.79 9.47
C LEU A 6 27.99 0.92 10.50
N ARG A 7 26.66 0.86 10.42
CA ARG A 7 25.82 0.09 11.35
C ARG A 7 25.95 -1.42 11.19
N ILE A 8 26.17 -1.92 9.97
CA ILE A 8 26.40 -3.35 9.73
C ILE A 8 27.86 -3.77 9.96
N GLY A 9 28.64 -2.89 10.58
CA GLY A 9 29.96 -3.23 11.14
C GLY A 9 31.14 -3.14 10.20
N GLY A 10 31.04 -2.37 9.09
CA GLY A 10 32.18 -1.91 8.25
C GLY A 10 33.24 -2.93 7.77
N LYS A 11 33.22 -4.13 8.32
CA LYS A 11 34.26 -5.16 8.13
C LYS A 11 33.79 -6.38 7.31
N GLN A 12 32.47 -6.53 7.08
CA GLN A 12 31.97 -7.62 6.25
C GLN A 12 31.61 -7.10 4.85
N PRO A 13 31.95 -7.84 3.79
CA PRO A 13 31.50 -7.52 2.45
C PRO A 13 29.97 -7.61 2.39
N ILE A 14 29.34 -6.69 1.65
CA ILE A 14 27.93 -6.76 1.30
C ILE A 14 27.83 -7.55 -0.01
N ASP A 15 27.12 -8.67 -0.01
CA ASP A 15 26.95 -9.52 -1.18
C ASP A 15 25.86 -9.01 -2.14
N GLY A 16 24.92 -8.21 -1.63
CA GLY A 16 23.83 -7.61 -2.40
C GLY A 16 23.00 -6.64 -1.57
N ALA A 17 22.13 -5.89 -2.24
CA ALA A 17 21.17 -4.99 -1.59
C ALA A 17 19.81 -5.12 -2.23
N ALA A 18 18.75 -4.99 -1.41
CA ALA A 18 17.37 -4.89 -1.86
C ALA A 18 16.76 -3.59 -1.35
N VAL A 19 16.05 -2.87 -2.21
CA VAL A 19 15.47 -1.57 -1.88
C VAL A 19 14.00 -1.54 -2.26
N SER A 20 13.17 -1.27 -1.27
CA SER A 20 11.75 -1.00 -1.45
C SER A 20 11.55 0.47 -1.80
N CYS A 21 10.81 0.76 -2.88
CA CYS A 21 10.62 2.11 -3.42
C CYS A 21 9.13 2.38 -3.65
N PRO A 22 8.63 3.59 -3.40
CA PRO A 22 7.29 3.97 -3.85
C PRO A 22 7.30 4.27 -5.36
N GLY A 23 6.16 4.01 -6.03
CA GLY A 23 5.95 4.32 -7.44
C GLY A 23 5.97 3.09 -8.35
N ALA A 24 5.87 3.32 -9.66
CA ALA A 24 5.86 2.26 -10.68
C ALA A 24 7.29 1.76 -10.93
N VAL A 25 7.72 0.79 -10.15
CA VAL A 25 9.07 0.23 -10.23
C VAL A 25 9.15 -0.79 -11.35
N ASP A 26 10.09 -0.58 -12.28
CA ASP A 26 10.47 -1.56 -13.28
C ASP A 26 11.71 -2.35 -12.79
N PRO A 27 11.53 -3.59 -12.34
CA PRO A 27 12.63 -4.38 -11.81
C PRO A 27 13.61 -4.86 -12.92
N VAL A 28 13.18 -4.80 -14.20
CA VAL A 28 14.02 -5.20 -15.33
C VAL A 28 15.00 -4.09 -15.70
N THR A 29 14.52 -2.87 -15.86
CA THR A 29 15.38 -1.71 -16.20
C THR A 29 16.04 -1.09 -14.98
N GLY A 30 15.46 -1.27 -13.78
CA GLY A 30 15.97 -0.65 -12.56
C GLY A 30 15.61 0.82 -12.41
N VAL A 31 14.53 1.25 -13.10
CA VAL A 31 14.00 2.62 -13.11
C VAL A 31 12.66 2.68 -12.37
N VAL A 32 12.42 3.75 -11.64
CA VAL A 32 11.09 4.06 -11.07
C VAL A 32 10.39 5.05 -11.98
N HIS A 33 9.22 4.67 -12.49
CA HIS A 33 8.40 5.52 -13.38
C HIS A 33 7.27 6.23 -12.63
N GLY A 34 6.62 7.17 -13.32
CA GLY A 34 5.47 7.91 -12.77
C GLY A 34 5.86 8.94 -11.71
N THR A 35 5.05 9.05 -10.69
CA THR A 35 5.23 9.98 -9.56
C THR A 35 4.98 9.27 -8.24
N SER A 36 5.68 9.70 -7.19
CA SER A 36 5.47 9.19 -5.82
C SER A 36 5.83 10.24 -4.77
N ALA A 37 5.78 9.85 -3.51
CA ALA A 37 6.19 10.68 -2.38
C ALA A 37 7.69 11.04 -2.38
N VAL A 38 8.51 10.38 -3.23
CA VAL A 38 9.96 10.58 -3.33
C VAL A 38 10.33 10.97 -4.78
N PRO A 39 10.13 12.23 -5.19
CA PRO A 39 10.29 12.65 -6.59
C PRO A 39 11.69 12.43 -7.17
N CYS A 40 12.73 12.48 -6.35
CA CYS A 40 14.13 12.39 -6.81
C CYS A 40 14.57 11.00 -7.31
N ILE A 41 13.75 9.95 -7.15
CA ILE A 41 14.09 8.60 -7.61
C ILE A 41 13.49 8.26 -8.98
N HIS A 42 12.65 9.14 -9.53
CA HIS A 42 11.94 8.88 -10.79
C HIS A 42 12.79 9.18 -12.02
N GLY A 43 12.64 8.34 -13.05
CA GLY A 43 13.26 8.54 -14.36
C GLY A 43 14.79 8.39 -14.39
N ILE A 44 15.39 7.91 -13.32
CA ILE A 44 16.84 7.69 -13.22
C ILE A 44 17.15 6.19 -13.13
N PRO A 45 18.34 5.73 -13.52
CA PRO A 45 18.76 4.34 -13.39
C PRO A 45 19.11 4.01 -11.92
N LEU A 46 18.08 4.02 -11.06
CA LEU A 46 18.22 3.94 -9.60
C LEU A 46 19.00 2.69 -9.16
N ARG A 47 18.69 1.53 -9.74
CA ARG A 47 19.38 0.27 -9.42
C ARG A 47 20.88 0.36 -9.71
N GLU A 48 21.26 0.92 -10.85
CA GLU A 48 22.65 1.07 -11.27
C GLU A 48 23.40 2.05 -10.37
N MET A 49 22.76 3.20 -10.07
CA MET A 49 23.32 4.20 -9.15
C MET A 49 23.56 3.62 -7.76
N LEU A 50 22.61 2.82 -7.26
CA LEU A 50 22.74 2.15 -5.96
C LEU A 50 23.84 1.09 -5.99
N SER A 51 23.92 0.27 -7.04
CA SER A 51 24.98 -0.72 -7.21
C SER A 51 26.36 -0.04 -7.18
N GLY A 52 26.56 1.01 -7.95
CA GLY A 52 27.80 1.79 -7.94
C GLY A 52 28.14 2.35 -6.54
N ARG A 53 27.13 2.85 -5.82
CA ARG A 53 27.29 3.37 -4.45
C ARG A 53 27.67 2.28 -3.44
N PHE A 54 27.20 1.05 -3.64
CA PHE A 54 27.53 -0.11 -2.80
C PHE A 54 28.79 -0.87 -3.23
N GLY A 55 29.57 -0.34 -4.19
CA GLY A 55 30.81 -0.96 -4.63
C GLY A 55 30.63 -2.04 -5.71
N GLY A 56 29.57 -1.93 -6.52
CA GLY A 56 29.31 -2.81 -7.65
C GLY A 56 28.54 -4.10 -7.30
N VAL A 57 28.01 -4.21 -6.07
CA VAL A 57 27.23 -5.39 -5.68
C VAL A 57 25.88 -5.42 -6.41
N PRO A 58 25.27 -6.61 -6.59
CA PRO A 58 23.92 -6.73 -7.13
C PRO A 58 22.91 -5.95 -6.29
N VAL A 59 22.02 -5.22 -6.97
CA VAL A 59 20.92 -4.49 -6.31
C VAL A 59 19.60 -4.88 -6.96
N SER A 60 18.62 -5.17 -6.14
CA SER A 60 17.21 -5.32 -6.55
C SER A 60 16.41 -4.12 -6.04
N ILE A 61 15.50 -3.63 -6.87
CA ILE A 61 14.51 -2.63 -6.47
C ILE A 61 13.09 -3.15 -6.77
N GLU A 62 12.15 -2.87 -5.89
CA GLU A 62 10.74 -3.22 -6.11
C GLU A 62 9.81 -2.23 -5.40
N ASN A 63 8.55 -2.19 -5.83
CA ASN A 63 7.51 -1.40 -5.18
C ASN A 63 7.26 -1.89 -3.75
N ASP A 64 6.93 -0.97 -2.84
CA ASP A 64 6.73 -1.22 -1.41
C ASP A 64 5.59 -2.21 -1.11
N ALA A 65 4.44 -2.07 -1.78
CA ALA A 65 3.33 -3.01 -1.63
C ALA A 65 3.65 -4.40 -2.20
N ARG A 66 4.44 -4.46 -3.26
CA ARG A 66 4.92 -5.74 -3.82
C ARG A 66 5.94 -6.41 -2.91
N CYS A 67 6.82 -5.63 -2.30
CA CYS A 67 7.73 -6.14 -1.25
C CYS A 67 6.95 -6.69 -0.04
N PHE A 68 5.88 -6.00 0.37
CA PHE A 68 4.98 -6.47 1.42
C PHE A 68 4.34 -7.82 1.04
N ALA A 69 3.81 -7.95 -0.18
CA ALA A 69 3.23 -9.21 -0.67
C ALA A 69 4.23 -10.37 -0.63
N TRP A 70 5.47 -10.14 -1.05
CA TRP A 70 6.52 -11.16 -0.95
C TRP A 70 6.87 -11.52 0.49
N GLY A 71 6.85 -10.54 1.39
CA GLY A 71 7.04 -10.78 2.82
C GLY A 71 5.97 -11.70 3.40
N GLU A 72 4.70 -11.44 3.06
CA GLU A 72 3.56 -12.25 3.46
C GLU A 72 3.59 -13.67 2.87
N GLN A 73 4.03 -13.81 1.62
CA GLN A 73 4.21 -15.10 0.98
C GLN A 73 5.37 -15.90 1.61
N TRP A 74 6.43 -15.22 2.00
CA TRP A 74 7.62 -15.87 2.55
C TRP A 74 7.42 -16.31 3.99
N ARG A 75 6.88 -15.45 4.86
CA ARG A 75 6.78 -15.70 6.32
C ARG A 75 5.51 -15.18 6.97
N GLY A 76 4.53 -14.75 6.20
CA GLY A 76 3.27 -14.20 6.69
C GLY A 76 2.08 -15.13 6.47
N VAL A 77 0.90 -14.54 6.36
CA VAL A 77 -0.38 -15.25 6.23
C VAL A 77 -0.60 -15.85 4.85
N ALA A 78 0.20 -15.45 3.85
CA ALA A 78 0.13 -15.96 2.48
C ALA A 78 1.11 -17.12 2.20
N VAL A 79 1.75 -17.70 3.22
CA VAL A 79 2.63 -18.86 3.04
C VAL A 79 1.85 -20.00 2.39
N GLY A 80 2.39 -20.54 1.29
CA GLY A 80 1.78 -21.64 0.51
C GLY A 80 0.68 -21.20 -0.45
N LYS A 81 0.28 -19.92 -0.47
CA LYS A 81 -0.69 -19.37 -1.43
C LYS A 81 -0.02 -19.05 -2.74
N LYS A 82 -0.68 -19.39 -3.85
CA LYS A 82 -0.19 -19.13 -5.21
C LYS A 82 -0.88 -17.93 -5.86
N HIS A 83 -2.13 -17.69 -5.51
CA HIS A 83 -2.96 -16.63 -6.07
C HIS A 83 -3.52 -15.79 -4.93
N PHE A 84 -2.98 -14.61 -4.70
CA PHE A 84 -3.50 -13.72 -3.66
C PHE A 84 -3.27 -12.25 -4.01
N THR A 85 -4.03 -11.40 -3.37
CA THR A 85 -3.81 -9.96 -3.42
C THR A 85 -3.39 -9.47 -2.04
N ALA A 86 -2.33 -8.67 -2.00
CA ALA A 86 -1.94 -7.96 -0.79
C ALA A 86 -2.27 -6.47 -0.96
N ILE A 87 -2.89 -5.87 0.04
CA ILE A 87 -3.16 -4.43 0.11
C ILE A 87 -2.58 -3.84 1.38
N THR A 88 -2.02 -2.66 1.28
CA THR A 88 -1.49 -1.90 2.42
C THR A 88 -2.30 -0.62 2.58
N ILE A 89 -2.85 -0.38 3.78
CA ILE A 89 -3.68 0.79 4.09
C ILE A 89 -2.87 1.72 5.01
N GLY A 90 -2.50 2.87 4.46
CA GLY A 90 -1.72 3.90 5.16
C GLY A 90 -2.21 5.30 4.81
N SER A 91 -1.30 6.20 4.41
CA SER A 91 -1.64 7.51 3.84
C SER A 91 -2.33 7.38 2.46
N GLY A 92 -2.03 6.32 1.75
CA GLY A 92 -2.69 5.84 0.55
C GLY A 92 -3.03 4.37 0.68
N ILE A 93 -3.33 3.72 -0.44
CA ILE A 93 -3.52 2.28 -0.55
C ILE A 93 -2.49 1.76 -1.56
N GLY A 94 -1.64 0.87 -1.13
CA GLY A 94 -0.78 0.10 -2.01
C GLY A 94 -1.40 -1.26 -2.31
N GLY A 95 -1.05 -1.85 -3.44
CA GLY A 95 -1.53 -3.17 -3.78
C GLY A 95 -0.54 -3.98 -4.60
N ALA A 96 -0.62 -5.29 -4.48
CA ALA A 96 0.13 -6.24 -5.27
C ALA A 96 -0.71 -7.48 -5.55
N MET A 97 -0.67 -7.96 -6.78
CA MET A 97 -1.33 -9.19 -7.20
C MET A 97 -0.29 -10.27 -7.45
N ILE A 98 -0.50 -11.43 -6.86
CA ILE A 98 0.38 -12.61 -6.97
C ILE A 98 -0.36 -13.70 -7.74
N HIS A 99 0.24 -14.16 -8.83
CA HIS A 99 -0.28 -15.26 -9.63
C HIS A 99 0.80 -16.33 -9.82
N ASP A 100 0.46 -17.58 -9.56
CA ASP A 100 1.42 -18.70 -9.52
C ASP A 100 2.66 -18.41 -8.66
N GLY A 101 2.47 -17.72 -7.54
CA GLY A 101 3.54 -17.34 -6.62
C GLY A 101 4.45 -16.19 -7.08
N ASN A 102 4.10 -15.54 -8.19
CA ASN A 102 4.88 -14.44 -8.76
C ASN A 102 4.10 -13.13 -8.75
N VAL A 103 4.78 -12.02 -8.53
CA VAL A 103 4.20 -10.68 -8.67
C VAL A 103 3.84 -10.38 -10.11
N ILE A 104 2.62 -9.92 -10.34
CA ILE A 104 2.19 -9.43 -11.65
C ILE A 104 2.50 -7.93 -11.73
N HIS A 105 3.41 -7.53 -12.62
CA HIS A 105 3.72 -6.12 -12.86
C HIS A 105 2.73 -5.48 -13.85
N GLY A 106 2.22 -6.27 -14.80
CA GLY A 106 1.40 -5.79 -15.92
C GLY A 106 2.25 -5.08 -17.00
N SER A 107 1.63 -4.82 -18.13
CA SER A 107 2.31 -4.21 -19.28
C SER A 107 2.80 -2.77 -19.05
N HIS A 108 2.20 -2.08 -18.08
CA HIS A 108 2.49 -0.68 -17.77
C HIS A 108 2.86 -0.49 -16.30
N LEU A 109 3.27 -1.55 -15.60
CA LEU A 109 3.63 -1.56 -14.18
C LEU A 109 2.46 -1.16 -13.24
N CYS A 110 1.22 -1.17 -13.74
CA CYS A 110 0.04 -0.70 -13.00
C CYS A 110 -0.78 -1.84 -12.37
N CYS A 111 -0.38 -3.10 -12.56
CA CYS A 111 -1.11 -4.20 -11.94
C CYS A 111 -0.99 -4.11 -10.42
N GLY A 112 -2.13 -4.17 -9.74
CA GLY A 112 -2.18 -4.01 -8.29
C GLY A 112 -2.29 -2.57 -7.79
N GLU A 113 -2.24 -1.55 -8.65
CA GLU A 113 -2.43 -0.14 -8.27
C GLU A 113 -3.90 0.17 -7.91
N VAL A 114 -4.41 -0.57 -6.91
CA VAL A 114 -5.81 -0.54 -6.48
C VAL A 114 -6.22 0.78 -5.84
N SER A 115 -5.26 1.59 -5.40
CA SER A 115 -5.51 2.95 -4.90
C SER A 115 -6.32 3.81 -5.86
N ASN A 116 -6.16 3.56 -7.16
CA ASN A 116 -6.79 4.30 -8.25
C ASN A 116 -8.17 3.76 -8.64
N PHE A 117 -8.68 2.73 -7.96
CA PHE A 117 -10.03 2.26 -8.25
C PHE A 117 -11.02 3.40 -8.06
N PRO A 118 -11.86 3.69 -9.09
CA PRO A 118 -12.85 4.74 -9.00
C PRO A 118 -13.93 4.34 -7.98
N MET A 119 -14.09 5.15 -6.95
CA MET A 119 -15.03 4.95 -5.86
C MET A 119 -15.98 6.14 -5.80
N GLY A 120 -17.27 5.89 -5.54
CA GLY A 120 -18.26 6.92 -5.33
C GLY A 120 -18.95 7.40 -6.60
N ASP A 121 -19.71 8.51 -6.46
CA ASP A 121 -20.55 9.09 -7.51
C ASP A 121 -19.70 9.92 -8.50
N PRO A 122 -19.69 9.58 -9.80
CA PRO A 122 -19.00 10.36 -10.83
C PRO A 122 -19.56 11.76 -11.01
N ASN A 123 -20.81 12.02 -10.61
CA ASN A 123 -21.47 13.33 -10.72
C ASN A 123 -21.23 14.23 -9.49
N ARG A 124 -20.48 13.76 -8.50
CA ARG A 124 -20.13 14.56 -7.34
C ARG A 124 -19.24 15.74 -7.76
N GLU A 125 -19.45 16.89 -7.13
CA GLU A 125 -18.57 18.05 -7.25
C GLU A 125 -17.11 17.64 -6.91
N GLY A 126 -16.19 17.75 -7.87
CA GLY A 126 -14.80 17.29 -7.74
C GLY A 126 -14.47 15.99 -8.49
N GLY A 127 -15.44 15.35 -9.16
CA GLY A 127 -15.22 14.16 -10.00
C GLY A 127 -15.17 12.84 -9.23
N LEU A 128 -14.64 11.80 -9.91
CA LEU A 128 -14.48 10.46 -9.34
C LEU A 128 -13.51 10.48 -8.16
N CYS A 129 -13.96 10.03 -7.00
CA CYS A 129 -13.10 9.72 -5.89
C CYS A 129 -12.32 8.43 -6.16
N GLN A 130 -11.11 8.35 -5.66
CA GLN A 130 -10.30 7.13 -5.69
C GLN A 130 -10.42 6.38 -4.35
N TRP A 131 -10.15 5.09 -4.33
CA TRP A 131 -10.17 4.33 -3.08
C TRP A 131 -9.26 4.94 -2.01
N SER A 132 -8.08 5.42 -2.39
CA SER A 132 -7.16 6.09 -1.47
C SER A 132 -7.73 7.32 -0.76
N ASP A 133 -8.78 7.94 -1.30
CA ASP A 133 -9.46 9.07 -0.65
C ASP A 133 -10.18 8.69 0.64
N TYR A 134 -10.46 7.41 0.81
CA TYR A 134 -11.20 6.86 1.94
C TYR A 134 -10.32 6.15 2.96
N THR A 135 -9.00 6.36 2.93
CA THR A 135 -8.13 5.89 4.01
C THR A 135 -8.39 6.65 5.31
N PRO A 136 -8.16 6.03 6.49
CA PRO A 136 -8.34 6.73 7.77
C PRO A 136 -7.54 8.04 7.85
N VAL A 137 -6.36 8.10 7.22
CA VAL A 137 -5.53 9.31 7.17
C VAL A 137 -6.19 10.42 6.35
N ASN A 138 -6.74 10.11 5.19
CA ASN A 138 -7.38 11.11 4.33
C ASN A 138 -8.75 11.54 4.87
N LEU A 139 -9.48 10.64 5.49
CA LEU A 139 -10.73 10.95 6.19
C LEU A 139 -10.48 11.83 7.41
N ALA A 140 -9.45 11.53 8.20
CA ALA A 140 -9.03 12.37 9.32
C ALA A 140 -8.64 13.79 8.88
N LYS A 141 -7.93 13.92 7.76
CA LYS A 141 -7.62 15.25 7.18
C LYS A 141 -8.89 16.02 6.81
N ARG A 142 -9.91 15.34 6.26
CA ARG A 142 -11.20 15.96 5.91
C ARG A 142 -11.95 16.40 7.15
N TYR A 143 -12.08 15.53 8.15
CA TYR A 143 -12.76 15.86 9.39
C TYR A 143 -12.00 16.94 10.18
N GLY A 144 -10.67 16.87 10.23
CA GLY A 144 -9.84 17.89 10.85
C GLY A 144 -10.04 19.29 10.26
N LYS A 145 -10.29 19.39 8.94
CA LYS A 145 -10.64 20.68 8.31
C LYS A 145 -11.97 21.23 8.83
N VAL A 146 -12.95 20.40 9.08
CA VAL A 146 -14.24 20.79 9.66
C VAL A 146 -14.04 21.29 11.09
N LEU A 147 -13.19 20.63 11.87
CA LEU A 147 -12.89 21.00 13.24
C LEU A 147 -11.87 22.16 13.38
N GLY A 148 -11.26 22.60 12.28
CA GLY A 148 -10.18 23.61 12.30
C GLY A 148 -8.88 23.13 12.95
N MET A 149 -8.62 21.81 12.95
CA MET A 149 -7.45 21.21 13.57
C MET A 149 -6.84 20.10 12.72
N HIS A 150 -5.60 19.71 13.04
CA HIS A 150 -4.97 18.56 12.41
C HIS A 150 -5.37 17.27 13.14
N LEU A 151 -5.93 16.30 12.39
CA LEU A 151 -6.24 14.96 12.91
C LEU A 151 -5.40 13.91 12.19
N THR A 152 -4.95 12.92 12.94
CA THR A 152 -4.36 11.68 12.43
C THR A 152 -5.43 10.61 12.27
N GLY A 153 -5.18 9.58 11.45
CA GLY A 153 -6.09 8.44 11.32
C GLY A 153 -6.36 7.75 12.66
N LYS A 154 -5.36 7.64 13.54
CA LYS A 154 -5.53 7.08 14.88
C LYS A 154 -6.52 7.91 15.73
N GLN A 155 -6.36 9.23 15.72
CA GLN A 155 -7.28 10.12 16.45
C GLN A 155 -8.71 10.08 15.91
N LEU A 156 -8.89 9.85 14.61
CA LEU A 156 -10.22 9.66 14.04
C LEU A 156 -10.91 8.42 14.64
N PHE A 157 -10.18 7.29 14.79
CA PHE A 157 -10.71 6.11 15.46
C PHE A 157 -11.01 6.39 16.94
N GLU A 158 -10.10 7.06 17.66
CA GLU A 158 -10.28 7.40 19.07
C GLU A 158 -11.52 8.29 19.29
N LEU A 159 -11.78 9.27 18.42
CA LEU A 159 -12.97 10.11 18.48
C LEU A 159 -14.26 9.29 18.32
N ALA A 160 -14.32 8.42 17.33
CA ALA A 160 -15.48 7.54 17.11
C ALA A 160 -15.70 6.59 18.29
N ASP A 161 -14.63 5.99 18.83
CA ASP A 161 -14.71 5.11 20.00
C ASP A 161 -15.21 5.84 21.26
N ASN A 162 -14.98 7.16 21.34
CA ASN A 162 -15.47 8.02 22.41
C ASN A 162 -16.88 8.62 22.14
N GLY A 163 -17.57 8.17 21.09
CA GLY A 163 -18.95 8.53 20.83
C GLY A 163 -19.14 9.75 19.90
N ASP A 164 -18.09 10.20 19.20
CA ASP A 164 -18.23 11.24 18.16
C ASP A 164 -18.92 10.63 16.94
N GLU A 165 -20.22 10.95 16.77
CA GLU A 165 -21.05 10.43 15.68
C GLU A 165 -20.52 10.80 14.29
N THR A 166 -19.98 12.01 14.14
CA THR A 166 -19.39 12.45 12.85
C THR A 166 -18.12 11.65 12.52
N ALA A 167 -17.24 11.42 13.50
CA ALA A 167 -16.08 10.56 13.31
C ALA A 167 -16.50 9.13 12.93
N ALA A 168 -17.56 8.60 13.55
CA ALA A 168 -18.12 7.29 13.21
C ALA A 168 -18.64 7.23 11.76
N GLU A 169 -19.34 8.27 11.28
CA GLU A 169 -19.76 8.37 9.88
C GLU A 169 -18.58 8.39 8.89
N TYR A 170 -17.48 9.06 9.25
CA TYR A 170 -16.26 9.02 8.43
C TYR A 170 -15.66 7.62 8.39
N LEU A 171 -15.63 6.91 9.51
CA LEU A 171 -15.12 5.54 9.56
C LEU A 171 -16.03 4.54 8.85
N ASP A 172 -17.34 4.73 8.89
CA ASP A 172 -18.27 3.89 8.10
C ASP A 172 -17.95 3.97 6.60
N LYS A 173 -17.60 5.15 6.09
CA LYS A 173 -17.09 5.30 4.71
C LYS A 173 -15.81 4.53 4.46
N PHE A 174 -14.85 4.55 5.41
CA PHE A 174 -13.64 3.77 5.30
C PHE A 174 -13.94 2.27 5.16
N TYR A 175 -14.75 1.72 6.05
CA TYR A 175 -15.13 0.31 6.00
C TYR A 175 -15.91 -0.04 4.73
N TYR A 176 -16.89 0.78 4.36
CA TYR A 176 -17.69 0.58 3.15
C TYR A 176 -16.82 0.52 1.88
N TYR A 177 -15.98 1.53 1.66
CA TYR A 177 -15.15 1.57 0.47
C TYR A 177 -14.01 0.54 0.48
N THR A 178 -13.55 0.13 1.65
CA THR A 178 -12.59 -0.98 1.76
C THR A 178 -13.26 -2.31 1.43
N ALA A 179 -14.45 -2.55 1.91
CA ALA A 179 -15.25 -3.73 1.54
C ALA A 179 -15.55 -3.76 0.03
N LEU A 180 -15.96 -2.61 -0.54
CA LEU A 180 -16.19 -2.49 -1.99
C LEU A 180 -14.91 -2.79 -2.79
N GLY A 181 -13.76 -2.28 -2.38
CA GLY A 181 -12.47 -2.57 -3.01
C GLY A 181 -12.12 -4.06 -2.95
N CYS A 182 -12.36 -4.72 -1.82
CA CYS A 182 -12.17 -6.16 -1.67
C CYS A 182 -13.10 -6.95 -2.60
N ILE A 183 -14.36 -6.54 -2.74
CA ILE A 183 -15.34 -7.15 -3.66
C ILE A 183 -14.86 -7.00 -5.12
N LEU A 184 -14.40 -5.82 -5.51
CA LEU A 184 -13.87 -5.59 -6.85
C LEU A 184 -12.66 -6.49 -7.15
N ILE A 185 -11.74 -6.61 -6.20
CA ILE A 185 -10.58 -7.51 -6.31
C ILE A 185 -11.04 -8.97 -6.43
N GLN A 186 -12.01 -9.39 -5.61
CA GLN A 186 -12.53 -10.76 -5.63
C GLN A 186 -13.06 -11.13 -7.02
N PHE A 187 -13.85 -10.28 -7.65
CA PHE A 187 -14.44 -10.57 -8.95
C PHE A 187 -13.50 -10.32 -10.14
N ALA A 188 -12.49 -9.45 -9.97
CA ALA A 188 -11.54 -9.16 -11.04
C ALA A 188 -10.36 -10.13 -11.10
N PHE A 189 -9.95 -10.70 -9.96
CA PHE A 189 -8.74 -11.49 -9.86
C PHE A 189 -8.95 -12.89 -9.26
N ASP A 190 -10.04 -13.09 -8.49
CA ASP A 190 -10.41 -14.35 -7.81
C ASP A 190 -9.25 -14.93 -6.95
N PRO A 191 -8.72 -14.17 -5.99
CA PRO A 191 -7.61 -14.61 -5.17
C PRO A 191 -8.06 -15.65 -4.12
N GLU A 192 -7.15 -16.53 -3.70
CA GLU A 192 -7.36 -17.45 -2.57
C GLU A 192 -7.57 -16.69 -1.25
N ILE A 193 -6.88 -15.56 -1.09
CA ILE A 193 -7.01 -14.63 0.04
C ILE A 193 -6.71 -13.19 -0.39
N ILE A 194 -7.27 -12.22 0.32
CA ILE A 194 -6.87 -10.82 0.29
C ILE A 194 -6.18 -10.52 1.62
N VAL A 195 -4.90 -10.19 1.56
CA VAL A 195 -4.08 -9.83 2.74
C VAL A 195 -4.13 -8.34 2.95
N ILE A 196 -4.52 -7.90 4.15
CA ILE A 196 -4.62 -6.48 4.51
C ILE A 196 -3.52 -6.14 5.51
N GLY A 197 -2.64 -5.19 5.15
CA GLY A 197 -1.57 -4.69 5.99
C GLY A 197 -1.52 -3.17 6.08
N GLY A 198 -0.43 -2.65 6.64
CA GLY A 198 -0.24 -1.22 6.87
C GLY A 198 -0.85 -0.73 8.19
N GLY A 199 -0.70 0.56 8.49
CA GLY A 199 -1.15 1.14 9.77
C GLY A 199 -2.66 1.06 9.99
N GLY A 200 -3.46 1.05 8.91
CA GLY A 200 -4.92 0.89 8.99
C GLY A 200 -5.36 -0.51 9.44
N SER A 201 -4.55 -1.54 9.17
CA SER A 201 -4.86 -2.92 9.55
C SER A 201 -4.68 -3.21 11.05
N ALA A 202 -4.00 -2.33 11.78
CA ALA A 202 -3.81 -2.48 13.22
C ALA A 202 -5.09 -2.20 14.05
N ARG A 203 -6.17 -1.77 13.41
CA ARG A 203 -7.47 -1.54 14.07
C ARG A 203 -8.07 -2.87 14.51
N PRO A 204 -8.31 -3.09 15.83
CA PRO A 204 -9.08 -4.24 16.30
C PRO A 204 -10.48 -4.27 15.67
N GLY A 205 -10.96 -5.44 15.29
CA GLY A 205 -12.29 -5.60 14.68
C GLY A 205 -12.36 -5.22 13.19
N LEU A 206 -11.26 -4.84 12.54
CA LEU A 206 -11.28 -4.46 11.11
C LEU A 206 -11.83 -5.58 10.22
N LEU A 207 -11.36 -6.81 10.41
CA LEU A 207 -11.75 -7.93 9.55
C LEU A 207 -13.21 -8.32 9.79
N GLU A 208 -13.68 -8.25 11.02
CA GLU A 208 -15.08 -8.49 11.40
C GLU A 208 -16.00 -7.50 10.70
N GLU A 209 -15.68 -6.22 10.78
CA GLU A 209 -16.44 -5.14 10.10
C GLU A 209 -16.44 -5.30 8.57
N LEU A 210 -15.30 -5.67 7.99
CA LEU A 210 -15.21 -5.89 6.54
C LEU A 210 -15.99 -7.13 6.11
N ASN A 211 -15.92 -8.22 6.87
CA ASN A 211 -16.68 -9.44 6.58
C ASN A 211 -18.19 -9.21 6.67
N GLU A 212 -18.65 -8.46 7.67
CA GLU A 212 -20.06 -8.06 7.77
C GLU A 212 -20.51 -7.28 6.54
N LYS A 213 -19.75 -6.27 6.13
CA LYS A 213 -20.07 -5.43 4.96
C LYS A 213 -19.94 -6.15 3.61
N THR A 214 -19.12 -7.20 3.51
CA THR A 214 -19.01 -8.04 2.30
C THR A 214 -20.02 -9.17 2.26
N GLY A 215 -20.77 -9.42 3.36
CA GLY A 215 -21.75 -10.49 3.45
C GLY A 215 -21.13 -11.88 3.60
N LYS A 216 -19.95 -11.96 4.18
CA LYS A 216 -19.21 -13.22 4.43
C LYS A 216 -19.01 -13.46 5.91
#